data_5549b0574d7b10d09266ffb5ae85d25a
#
_entry.id   5549b0574d7b10d09266ffb5ae85d25a
#
_cell.length_a   1.000
_cell.length_b   1.000
_cell.length_c   1.000
_cell.angle_alpha   90.00
_cell.angle_beta   90.00
_cell.angle_gamma   90.00
#
_symmetry.space_group_name_H-M   'P 1'
#
loop_
_entity.id
_entity.type
_entity.pdbx_description
1 polymer ?
#
loop_
_entity_poly.entity_id
_entity_poly.type
_entity_poly.pdbx_seq_one_letter_code
_entity_poly.pdbx_strand_id
1 'polypeptide(L)'
;MEPAEYELMDVAESRMWWYRALHRRLCDALAGVRGRVLDAGCGTGGLLASLAHWPEALTAVGLEPSPYGARRSRDKSGAPVVRGSVNALPFADASFDAAVLADVLCHGAVEPASALAEMRRVLRPGGRLIVNMPAYAWLFSAHDRRVHNARRANRRQVHASLAQAGFVHIRARYWNSLLLPLMIAQRKLRGRGDNAASDVAVFPPWLDGILYRITSLERRLPFALPAGGSVLATAVAP
;
A
#
# COMPACT_ATOMS: atom_id res chain seq x y z
N MET A 1 1.57 5.04 -13.42
CA MET A 1 1.71 3.60 -13.74
C MET A 1 1.36 3.39 -15.19
N GLU A 2 2.11 2.54 -15.91
CA GLU A 2 1.83 2.18 -17.30
C GLU A 2 0.54 1.35 -17.41
N PRO A 3 -0.24 1.45 -18.52
CA PRO A 3 -1.49 0.70 -18.66
C PRO A 3 -1.33 -0.81 -18.49
N ALA A 4 -0.27 -1.39 -19.05
CA ALA A 4 0.02 -2.82 -18.92
C ALA A 4 0.26 -3.27 -17.47
N GLU A 5 0.82 -2.40 -16.61
CA GLU A 5 1.02 -2.71 -15.20
C GLU A 5 -0.30 -2.71 -14.41
N TYR A 6 -1.31 -1.91 -14.84
CA TYR A 6 -2.67 -2.02 -14.26
C TYR A 6 -3.31 -3.37 -14.59
N GLU A 7 -3.13 -3.90 -15.79
CA GLU A 7 -3.67 -5.21 -16.19
C GLU A 7 -2.99 -6.35 -15.41
N LEU A 8 -1.66 -6.28 -15.28
CA LEU A 8 -0.91 -7.24 -14.46
C LEU A 8 -1.33 -7.19 -12.99
N MET A 9 -1.49 -5.99 -12.45
CA MET A 9 -1.95 -5.78 -11.07
C MET A 9 -3.36 -6.35 -10.86
N ASP A 10 -4.28 -6.10 -11.79
CA ASP A 10 -5.66 -6.57 -11.70
C ASP A 10 -5.76 -8.09 -11.59
N VAL A 11 -4.93 -8.81 -12.35
CA VAL A 11 -4.83 -10.27 -12.28
C VAL A 11 -4.10 -10.75 -11.02
N ALA A 12 -3.05 -10.03 -10.61
CA ALA A 12 -2.18 -10.46 -9.53
C ALA A 12 -2.74 -10.20 -8.13
N GLU A 13 -3.53 -9.13 -7.94
CA GLU A 13 -3.98 -8.68 -6.61
C GLU A 13 -4.70 -9.76 -5.77
N SER A 14 -5.42 -10.67 -6.41
CA SER A 14 -6.13 -11.75 -5.72
C SER A 14 -5.31 -13.03 -5.58
N ARG A 15 -4.25 -13.18 -6.36
CA ARG A 15 -3.51 -14.45 -6.50
C ARG A 15 -2.10 -14.38 -5.98
N MET A 16 -1.37 -13.29 -6.21
CA MET A 16 0.03 -13.17 -5.85
C MET A 16 0.20 -13.00 -4.34
N TRP A 17 1.08 -13.79 -3.76
CA TRP A 17 1.38 -13.85 -2.33
C TRP A 17 1.62 -12.48 -1.70
N TRP A 18 2.30 -11.57 -2.44
CA TRP A 18 2.67 -10.26 -1.92
C TRP A 18 1.44 -9.36 -1.69
N TYR A 19 0.53 -9.27 -2.69
CA TYR A 19 -0.72 -8.50 -2.55
C TYR A 19 -1.60 -9.09 -1.44
N ARG A 20 -1.75 -10.41 -1.40
CA ARG A 20 -2.52 -11.10 -0.34
C ARG A 20 -1.95 -10.81 1.04
N ALA A 21 -0.60 -10.83 1.18
CA ALA A 21 0.08 -10.50 2.42
C ALA A 21 -0.03 -9.03 2.80
N LEU A 22 0.02 -8.11 1.82
CA LEU A 22 -0.18 -6.68 2.02
C LEU A 22 -1.62 -6.39 2.47
N HIS A 23 -2.61 -6.83 1.70
CA HIS A 23 -4.02 -6.58 2.02
C HIS A 23 -4.37 -7.11 3.42
N ARG A 24 -3.90 -8.30 3.78
CA ARG A 24 -4.10 -8.84 5.13
C ARG A 24 -3.52 -7.94 6.21
N ARG A 25 -2.30 -7.40 6.02
CA ARG A 25 -1.68 -6.47 6.98
C ARG A 25 -2.42 -5.14 7.08
N LEU A 26 -2.90 -4.62 5.95
CA LEU A 26 -3.71 -3.40 5.92
C LEU A 26 -5.03 -3.61 6.66
N CYS A 27 -5.71 -4.73 6.43
CA CYS A 27 -6.92 -5.11 7.15
C CYS A 27 -6.65 -5.26 8.67
N ASP A 28 -5.56 -5.95 9.06
CA ASP A 28 -5.18 -6.05 10.48
C ASP A 28 -4.88 -4.67 11.10
N ALA A 29 -4.29 -3.75 10.33
CA ALA A 29 -4.05 -2.38 10.78
C ALA A 29 -5.35 -1.54 10.90
N LEU A 30 -6.41 -1.94 10.20
CA LEU A 30 -7.75 -1.37 10.32
C LEU A 30 -8.58 -2.02 11.44
N ALA A 31 -8.10 -3.08 12.10
CA ALA A 31 -8.86 -3.75 13.15
C ALA A 31 -9.31 -2.76 14.24
N GLY A 32 -10.58 -2.87 14.63
CA GLY A 32 -11.26 -1.99 15.57
C GLY A 32 -11.69 -0.63 15.02
N VAL A 33 -11.37 -0.30 13.77
CA VAL A 33 -11.94 0.87 13.08
C VAL A 33 -13.37 0.55 12.69
N ARG A 34 -14.26 1.51 12.87
CA ARG A 34 -15.66 1.45 12.41
C ARG A 34 -15.98 2.71 11.62
N GLY A 35 -16.92 2.62 10.69
CA GLY A 35 -17.36 3.76 9.89
C GLY A 35 -16.71 3.82 8.51
N ARG A 36 -16.28 5.01 8.06
CA ARG A 36 -15.83 5.24 6.68
C ARG A 36 -14.32 5.12 6.55
N VAL A 37 -13.88 4.33 5.58
CA VAL A 37 -12.47 4.13 5.25
C VAL A 37 -12.19 4.60 3.83
N LEU A 38 -11.17 5.42 3.64
CA LEU A 38 -10.66 5.83 2.35
C LEU A 38 -9.47 4.96 1.93
N ASP A 39 -9.58 4.30 0.79
CA ASP A 39 -8.43 3.70 0.08
C ASP A 39 -7.95 4.69 -0.98
N ALA A 40 -6.94 5.48 -0.62
CA ALA A 40 -6.45 6.59 -1.43
C ALA A 40 -5.34 6.11 -2.38
N GLY A 41 -5.68 5.99 -3.65
CA GLY A 41 -4.87 5.31 -4.67
C GLY A 41 -5.21 3.82 -4.72
N CYS A 42 -6.51 3.50 -4.81
CA CYS A 42 -7.01 2.13 -4.70
C CYS A 42 -6.65 1.21 -5.88
N GLY A 43 -6.02 1.74 -6.93
CA GLY A 43 -5.60 0.96 -8.09
C GLY A 43 -6.77 0.22 -8.73
N THR A 44 -6.65 -1.11 -8.88
CA THR A 44 -7.69 -1.98 -9.43
C THR A 44 -8.61 -2.60 -8.36
N GLY A 45 -8.49 -2.17 -7.09
CA GLY A 45 -9.48 -2.41 -6.05
C GLY A 45 -9.27 -3.65 -5.19
N GLY A 46 -8.07 -4.22 -5.17
CA GLY A 46 -7.80 -5.43 -4.40
C GLY A 46 -7.99 -5.26 -2.89
N LEU A 47 -7.59 -4.13 -2.31
CA LEU A 47 -7.85 -3.83 -0.91
C LEU A 47 -9.34 -3.61 -0.65
N LEU A 48 -10.03 -2.82 -1.49
CA LEU A 48 -11.47 -2.59 -1.36
C LEU A 48 -12.27 -3.89 -1.40
N ALA A 49 -11.93 -4.81 -2.32
CA ALA A 49 -12.54 -6.13 -2.38
C ALA A 49 -12.26 -6.96 -1.10
N SER A 50 -11.08 -6.83 -0.53
CA SER A 50 -10.75 -7.48 0.74
C SER A 50 -11.54 -6.91 1.92
N LEU A 51 -11.79 -5.59 1.93
CA LEU A 51 -12.58 -4.91 2.97
C LEU A 51 -14.08 -5.24 2.88
N ALA A 52 -14.60 -5.52 1.68
CA ALA A 52 -16.00 -5.93 1.51
C ALA A 52 -16.34 -7.23 2.27
N HIS A 53 -15.35 -8.06 2.56
CA HIS A 53 -15.50 -9.31 3.31
C HIS A 53 -14.92 -9.23 4.73
N TRP A 54 -14.55 -8.03 5.19
CA TRP A 54 -13.98 -7.82 6.51
C TRP A 54 -15.09 -7.76 7.57
N PRO A 55 -14.91 -8.40 8.75
CA PRO A 55 -16.00 -8.56 9.72
C PRO A 55 -16.42 -7.26 10.42
N GLU A 56 -15.59 -6.21 10.40
CA GLU A 56 -15.94 -4.93 10.97
C GLU A 56 -16.91 -4.15 10.09
N ALA A 57 -17.79 -3.36 10.70
CA ALA A 57 -18.76 -2.50 10.00
C ALA A 57 -18.02 -1.31 9.35
N LEU A 58 -17.40 -1.53 8.21
CA LEU A 58 -16.70 -0.53 7.43
C LEU A 58 -17.46 -0.18 6.15
N THR A 59 -17.49 1.11 5.81
CA THR A 59 -17.89 1.59 4.50
C THR A 59 -16.66 2.09 3.76
N ALA A 60 -16.15 1.28 2.84
CA ALA A 60 -14.95 1.63 2.08
C ALA A 60 -15.29 2.50 0.87
N VAL A 61 -14.45 3.51 0.62
CA VAL A 61 -14.49 4.40 -0.55
C VAL A 61 -13.12 4.41 -1.18
N GLY A 62 -13.03 4.23 -2.50
CA GLY A 62 -11.78 4.33 -3.25
C GLY A 62 -11.56 5.72 -3.85
N LEU A 63 -10.30 6.10 -3.98
CA LEU A 63 -9.85 7.22 -4.83
C LEU A 63 -8.80 6.71 -5.81
N GLU A 64 -8.97 6.96 -7.10
CA GLU A 64 -8.03 6.53 -8.14
C GLU A 64 -7.99 7.54 -9.29
N PRO A 65 -6.82 8.07 -9.70
CA PRO A 65 -6.72 9.02 -10.80
C PRO A 65 -6.95 8.38 -12.17
N SER A 66 -6.57 7.11 -12.37
CA SER A 66 -6.71 6.40 -13.65
C SER A 66 -8.18 6.03 -13.92
N PRO A 67 -8.73 6.37 -15.12
CA PRO A 67 -10.05 5.91 -15.50
C PRO A 67 -10.17 4.39 -15.54
N TYR A 68 -9.13 3.70 -15.99
CA TYR A 68 -9.07 2.25 -16.04
C TYR A 68 -9.09 1.66 -14.62
N GLY A 69 -8.17 2.11 -13.75
CA GLY A 69 -8.09 1.66 -12.37
C GLY A 69 -9.41 1.87 -11.62
N ALA A 70 -9.97 3.09 -11.70
CA ALA A 70 -11.22 3.42 -11.03
C ALA A 70 -12.42 2.56 -11.49
N ARG A 71 -12.49 2.25 -12.80
CA ARG A 71 -13.52 1.34 -13.33
C ARG A 71 -13.32 -0.07 -12.78
N ARG A 72 -12.10 -0.64 -12.94
CA ARG A 72 -11.79 -1.99 -12.47
C ARG A 72 -12.00 -2.15 -10.98
N SER A 73 -11.64 -1.13 -10.21
CA SER A 73 -11.83 -1.10 -8.77
C SER A 73 -13.32 -1.19 -8.39
N ARG A 74 -14.19 -0.43 -9.06
CA ARG A 74 -15.66 -0.55 -8.85
C ARG A 74 -16.18 -1.93 -9.22
N ASP A 75 -15.79 -2.42 -10.41
CA ASP A 75 -16.25 -3.71 -10.92
C ASP A 75 -15.85 -4.87 -9.99
N LYS A 76 -14.64 -4.80 -9.42
CA LYS A 76 -14.08 -5.83 -8.54
C LYS A 76 -14.65 -5.79 -7.12
N SER A 77 -14.79 -4.61 -6.54
CA SER A 77 -15.12 -4.44 -5.12
C SER A 77 -16.58 -4.12 -4.83
N GLY A 78 -17.32 -3.60 -5.81
CA GLY A 78 -18.65 -3.02 -5.60
C GLY A 78 -18.63 -1.70 -4.79
N ALA A 79 -17.46 -1.25 -4.31
CA ALA A 79 -17.34 -0.03 -3.53
C ALA A 79 -17.43 1.23 -4.39
N PRO A 80 -17.92 2.36 -3.85
CA PRO A 80 -17.84 3.65 -4.53
C PRO A 80 -16.38 4.05 -4.77
N VAL A 81 -16.06 4.45 -5.99
CA VAL A 81 -14.72 4.95 -6.34
C VAL A 81 -14.84 6.31 -7.01
N VAL A 82 -14.14 7.29 -6.45
CA VAL A 82 -14.05 8.67 -6.96
C VAL A 82 -12.77 8.82 -7.76
N ARG A 83 -12.85 9.50 -8.88
CA ARG A 83 -11.64 9.86 -9.64
C ARG A 83 -11.03 11.14 -9.06
N GLY A 84 -9.74 11.09 -8.74
CA GLY A 84 -9.06 12.23 -8.16
C GLY A 84 -7.61 11.96 -7.82
N SER A 85 -6.92 12.99 -7.36
CA SER A 85 -5.52 12.93 -6.91
C SER A 85 -5.45 12.96 -5.39
N VAL A 86 -4.50 12.22 -4.83
CA VAL A 86 -4.19 12.28 -3.39
C VAL A 86 -3.57 13.61 -2.97
N ASN A 87 -3.06 14.40 -3.93
CA ASN A 87 -2.53 15.72 -3.67
C ASN A 87 -3.62 16.79 -3.44
N ALA A 88 -4.88 16.50 -3.83
CA ALA A 88 -6.05 17.36 -3.65
C ALA A 88 -7.30 16.47 -3.62
N LEU A 89 -7.73 16.08 -2.44
CA LEU A 89 -8.83 15.14 -2.26
C LEU A 89 -10.20 15.80 -2.46
N PRO A 90 -11.10 15.24 -3.28
CA PRO A 90 -12.44 15.77 -3.49
C PRO A 90 -13.41 15.35 -2.37
N PHE A 91 -12.96 15.41 -1.13
CA PHE A 91 -13.75 15.05 0.05
C PHE A 91 -13.74 16.19 1.07
N ALA A 92 -14.81 16.27 1.83
CA ALA A 92 -14.93 17.24 2.93
C ALA A 92 -13.96 16.91 4.08
N ASP A 93 -13.66 17.92 4.90
CA ASP A 93 -12.89 17.77 6.13
C ASP A 93 -13.57 16.77 7.07
N ALA A 94 -12.78 16.05 7.85
CA ALA A 94 -13.24 15.13 8.88
C ALA A 94 -14.34 14.15 8.41
N SER A 95 -14.23 13.61 7.19
CA SER A 95 -15.23 12.75 6.57
C SER A 95 -14.93 11.24 6.67
N PHE A 96 -13.70 10.87 7.12
CA PHE A 96 -13.27 9.48 7.25
C PHE A 96 -12.76 9.15 8.64
N ASP A 97 -13.02 7.90 9.07
CA ASP A 97 -12.54 7.34 10.33
C ASP A 97 -11.16 6.68 10.17
N ALA A 98 -10.83 6.26 8.94
CA ALA A 98 -9.47 5.84 8.58
C ALA A 98 -9.18 6.12 7.10
N ALA A 99 -7.89 6.20 6.76
CA ALA A 99 -7.40 6.28 5.40
C ALA A 99 -6.18 5.37 5.20
N VAL A 100 -6.06 4.82 3.99
CA VAL A 100 -4.96 3.94 3.59
C VAL A 100 -4.24 4.54 2.38
N LEU A 101 -2.91 4.56 2.42
CA LEU A 101 -2.00 4.88 1.32
C LEU A 101 -1.09 3.66 1.10
N ALA A 102 -1.54 2.72 0.26
CA ALA A 102 -0.81 1.49 -0.04
C ALA A 102 0.09 1.69 -1.27
N ASP A 103 1.39 1.92 -1.05
CA ASP A 103 2.39 2.21 -2.09
C ASP A 103 2.03 3.39 -3.01
N VAL A 104 1.45 4.44 -2.43
CA VAL A 104 1.03 5.66 -3.14
C VAL A 104 2.07 6.76 -3.00
N LEU A 105 2.59 7.00 -1.79
CA LEU A 105 3.56 8.07 -1.55
C LEU A 105 4.89 7.89 -2.30
N CYS A 106 5.15 6.68 -2.83
CA CYS A 106 6.33 6.39 -3.62
C CYS A 106 6.26 6.90 -5.06
N HIS A 107 5.06 7.16 -5.60
CA HIS A 107 4.88 7.56 -7.00
C HIS A 107 5.41 8.97 -7.29
N GLY A 108 5.94 9.17 -8.50
CA GLY A 108 6.50 10.45 -8.95
C GLY A 108 5.47 11.57 -9.07
N ALA A 109 4.22 11.25 -9.39
CA ALA A 109 3.12 12.22 -9.50
C ALA A 109 2.53 12.63 -8.13
N VAL A 110 2.97 11.99 -7.04
CA VAL A 110 2.50 12.31 -5.69
C VAL A 110 3.49 13.22 -4.98
N GLU A 111 2.98 14.33 -4.46
CA GLU A 111 3.73 15.21 -3.57
C GLU A 111 3.45 14.80 -2.12
N PRO A 112 4.42 14.17 -1.40
CA PRO A 112 4.15 13.56 -0.11
C PRO A 112 3.61 14.52 0.95
N ALA A 113 4.11 15.75 0.99
CA ALA A 113 3.66 16.75 1.96
C ALA A 113 2.19 17.12 1.72
N SER A 114 1.82 17.39 0.48
CA SER A 114 0.43 17.71 0.09
C SER A 114 -0.50 16.53 0.35
N ALA A 115 -0.09 15.31 -0.06
CA ALA A 115 -0.90 14.12 0.15
C ALA A 115 -1.14 13.84 1.64
N LEU A 116 -0.12 13.97 2.49
CA LEU A 116 -0.26 13.77 3.94
C LEU A 116 -1.08 14.88 4.61
N ALA A 117 -0.98 16.13 4.15
CA ALA A 117 -1.83 17.23 4.61
C ALA A 117 -3.31 16.96 4.27
N GLU A 118 -3.59 16.49 3.05
CA GLU A 118 -4.93 16.11 2.62
C GLU A 118 -5.48 14.91 3.41
N MET A 119 -4.65 13.89 3.68
CA MET A 119 -5.06 12.78 4.55
C MET A 119 -5.45 13.28 5.95
N ARG A 120 -4.65 14.21 6.52
CA ARG A 120 -4.96 14.79 7.82
C ARG A 120 -6.25 15.61 7.80
N ARG A 121 -6.50 16.37 6.73
CA ARG A 121 -7.71 17.18 6.56
C ARG A 121 -8.98 16.34 6.52
N VAL A 122 -8.96 15.25 5.74
CA VAL A 122 -10.16 14.42 5.54
C VAL A 122 -10.40 13.43 6.69
N LEU A 123 -9.40 13.13 7.50
CA LEU A 123 -9.55 12.28 8.67
C LEU A 123 -10.20 13.07 9.82
N ARG A 124 -11.12 12.40 10.52
CA ARG A 124 -11.66 12.91 11.79
C ARG A 124 -10.58 12.99 12.84
N PRO A 125 -10.69 13.88 13.85
CA PRO A 125 -9.86 13.79 15.05
C PRO A 125 -9.89 12.37 15.63
N GLY A 126 -8.73 11.80 15.91
CA GLY A 126 -8.59 10.39 16.32
C GLY A 126 -8.63 9.39 15.18
N GLY A 127 -8.87 9.83 13.94
CA GLY A 127 -8.90 8.97 12.75
C GLY A 127 -7.53 8.35 12.44
N ARG A 128 -7.54 7.14 11.90
CA ARG A 128 -6.33 6.36 11.68
C ARG A 128 -5.81 6.50 10.24
N LEU A 129 -4.54 6.85 10.08
CA LEU A 129 -3.82 6.75 8.82
C LEU A 129 -2.97 5.48 8.79
N ILE A 130 -3.03 4.74 7.67
CA ILE A 130 -2.19 3.58 7.41
C ILE A 130 -1.42 3.84 6.13
N VAL A 131 -0.10 3.68 6.18
CA VAL A 131 0.79 3.91 5.03
C VAL A 131 1.64 2.67 4.80
N ASN A 132 1.65 2.15 3.58
CA ASN A 132 2.65 1.21 3.12
C ASN A 132 3.59 1.90 2.13
N MET A 133 4.90 1.65 2.28
CA MET A 133 5.96 2.20 1.43
C MET A 133 6.99 1.13 1.08
N PRO A 134 7.46 1.05 -0.16
CA PRO A 134 8.62 0.23 -0.49
C PRO A 134 9.86 0.74 0.25
N ALA A 135 10.61 -0.19 0.86
CA ALA A 135 11.75 0.14 1.69
C ALA A 135 13.02 0.35 0.85
N TYR A 136 13.94 1.17 1.39
CA TYR A 136 15.32 1.40 0.95
C TYR A 136 15.52 1.84 -0.50
N ALA A 137 16.08 3.03 -0.69
CA ALA A 137 16.41 3.61 -1.99
C ALA A 137 17.36 2.70 -2.82
N TRP A 138 18.28 1.99 -2.16
CA TRP A 138 19.21 1.08 -2.84
C TRP A 138 18.54 -0.20 -3.42
N LEU A 139 17.28 -0.48 -3.03
CA LEU A 139 16.46 -1.54 -3.63
C LEU A 139 15.66 -1.06 -4.85
N PHE A 140 15.86 0.17 -5.33
CA PHE A 140 15.17 0.68 -6.50
C PHE A 140 15.47 -0.19 -7.74
N SER A 141 14.46 -0.53 -8.52
CA SER A 141 14.54 -1.51 -9.60
C SER A 141 13.84 -1.06 -10.88
N ALA A 142 13.91 -1.87 -11.93
CA ALA A 142 13.17 -1.64 -13.18
C ALA A 142 11.65 -1.63 -12.94
N HIS A 143 11.16 -2.46 -12.02
CA HIS A 143 9.74 -2.43 -11.62
C HIS A 143 9.32 -1.06 -11.09
N ASP A 144 10.12 -0.44 -10.21
CA ASP A 144 9.83 0.90 -9.69
C ASP A 144 9.66 1.93 -10.81
N ARG A 145 10.50 1.86 -11.86
CA ARG A 145 10.38 2.76 -13.03
C ARG A 145 9.06 2.55 -13.78
N ARG A 146 8.66 1.29 -14.02
CA ARG A 146 7.40 0.97 -14.74
C ARG A 146 6.16 1.41 -14.00
N VAL A 147 6.14 1.24 -12.68
CA VAL A 147 5.03 1.74 -11.87
C VAL A 147 5.17 3.22 -11.53
N HIS A 148 6.14 3.92 -12.13
CA HIS A 148 6.44 5.34 -11.93
C HIS A 148 6.76 5.71 -10.47
N ASN A 149 7.37 4.81 -9.73
CA ASN A 149 7.92 5.14 -8.42
C ASN A 149 9.11 6.08 -8.59
N ALA A 150 9.18 7.11 -7.79
CA ALA A 150 10.29 8.05 -7.72
C ALA A 150 11.10 7.89 -6.41
N ARG A 151 10.52 7.23 -5.42
CA ARG A 151 11.13 7.15 -4.09
C ARG A 151 10.83 5.85 -3.36
N ARG A 152 11.72 5.52 -2.44
CA ARG A 152 11.59 4.48 -1.43
C ARG A 152 12.04 5.07 -0.11
N ALA A 153 11.48 4.62 1.01
CA ALA A 153 11.77 5.21 2.31
C ALA A 153 12.06 4.15 3.37
N ASN A 154 13.02 4.42 4.24
CA ASN A 154 13.23 3.60 5.42
C ASN A 154 12.23 3.97 6.54
N ARG A 155 12.17 3.15 7.57
CA ARG A 155 11.24 3.32 8.70
C ARG A 155 11.35 4.70 9.38
N ARG A 156 12.59 5.22 9.52
CA ARG A 156 12.82 6.54 10.16
C ARG A 156 12.29 7.67 9.27
N GLN A 157 12.51 7.58 7.96
CA GLN A 157 12.01 8.57 7.00
C GLN A 157 10.48 8.59 6.96
N VAL A 158 9.82 7.43 6.91
CA VAL A 158 8.35 7.36 6.96
C VAL A 158 7.82 7.97 8.26
N HIS A 159 8.42 7.62 9.40
CA HIS A 159 8.05 8.20 10.69
C HIS A 159 8.20 9.74 10.70
N ALA A 160 9.34 10.25 10.22
CA ALA A 160 9.61 11.68 10.18
C ALA A 160 8.61 12.43 9.28
N SER A 161 8.29 11.88 8.09
CA SER A 161 7.29 12.49 7.19
C SER A 161 5.91 12.57 7.82
N LEU A 162 5.48 11.53 8.52
CA LEU A 162 4.19 11.52 9.24
C LEU A 162 4.19 12.53 10.41
N ALA A 163 5.28 12.61 11.18
CA ALA A 163 5.41 13.57 12.27
C ALA A 163 5.41 15.02 11.77
N GLN A 164 6.13 15.30 10.67
CA GLN A 164 6.14 16.62 10.02
C GLN A 164 4.75 17.03 9.50
N ALA A 165 3.96 16.06 9.03
CA ALA A 165 2.57 16.30 8.63
C ALA A 165 1.60 16.48 9.81
N GLY A 166 2.09 16.37 11.06
CA GLY A 166 1.31 16.61 12.27
C GLY A 166 0.52 15.41 12.78
N PHE A 167 0.82 14.20 12.30
CA PHE A 167 0.24 12.97 12.85
C PHE A 167 0.91 12.61 14.18
N VAL A 168 0.15 11.97 15.06
CA VAL A 168 0.59 11.50 16.38
C VAL A 168 0.48 9.97 16.52
N HIS A 169 0.99 9.40 17.61
CA HIS A 169 0.96 7.95 17.88
C HIS A 169 1.51 7.10 16.73
N ILE A 170 2.57 7.58 16.08
CA ILE A 170 3.16 6.97 14.90
C ILE A 170 3.87 5.68 15.28
N ARG A 171 3.50 4.57 14.61
CA ARG A 171 4.18 3.28 14.69
C ARG A 171 4.58 2.85 13.30
N ALA A 172 5.86 2.67 13.03
CA ALA A 172 6.37 2.22 11.75
C ALA A 172 7.18 0.93 11.95
N ARG A 173 6.92 -0.10 11.15
CA ARG A 173 7.58 -1.41 11.20
C ARG A 173 7.96 -1.86 9.80
N TYR A 174 9.08 -2.57 9.69
CA TYR A 174 9.40 -3.31 8.48
C TYR A 174 8.54 -4.57 8.38
N TRP A 175 8.28 -4.99 7.17
CA TRP A 175 7.70 -6.28 6.85
C TRP A 175 8.29 -6.81 5.53
N ASN A 176 7.95 -8.05 5.18
CA ASN A 176 8.62 -8.80 4.13
C ASN A 176 10.12 -8.92 4.41
N SER A 177 10.44 -9.22 5.65
CA SER A 177 11.81 -9.25 6.20
C SER A 177 12.46 -10.59 5.94
N LEU A 178 11.74 -11.69 6.12
CA LEU A 178 12.25 -13.04 5.92
C LEU A 178 12.59 -13.32 4.45
N LEU A 179 11.89 -12.69 3.52
CA LEU A 179 12.15 -12.79 2.08
C LEU A 179 13.10 -11.71 1.56
N LEU A 180 13.54 -10.77 2.40
CA LEU A 180 14.46 -9.71 2.00
C LEU A 180 15.77 -10.23 1.39
N PRO A 181 16.46 -11.26 1.95
CA PRO A 181 17.66 -11.81 1.33
C PRO A 181 17.40 -12.37 -0.07
N LEU A 182 16.27 -13.04 -0.29
CA LEU A 182 15.87 -13.54 -1.60
C LEU A 182 15.62 -12.40 -2.59
N MET A 183 14.93 -11.34 -2.16
CA MET A 183 14.71 -10.14 -2.98
C MET A 183 16.04 -9.48 -3.40
N ILE A 184 17.00 -9.37 -2.47
CA ILE A 184 18.32 -8.80 -2.74
C ILE A 184 19.06 -9.67 -3.77
N ALA A 185 19.09 -10.99 -3.55
CA ALA A 185 19.73 -11.93 -4.48
C ALA A 185 19.12 -11.84 -5.87
N GLN A 186 17.80 -11.87 -5.99
CA GLN A 186 17.08 -11.77 -7.26
C GLN A 186 17.41 -10.46 -7.99
N ARG A 187 17.46 -9.31 -7.29
CA ARG A 187 17.78 -8.01 -7.89
C ARG A 187 19.23 -7.90 -8.32
N LYS A 188 20.17 -8.50 -7.57
CA LYS A 188 21.59 -8.57 -7.96
C LYS A 188 21.81 -9.47 -9.17
N LEU A 189 21.12 -10.62 -9.25
CA LEU A 189 21.26 -11.59 -10.35
C LEU A 189 20.61 -11.09 -11.64
N ARG A 190 19.45 -10.40 -11.56
CA ARG A 190 18.74 -9.89 -12.75
C ARG A 190 19.40 -8.67 -13.40
N GLY A 191 20.44 -8.10 -12.77
CA GLY A 191 21.14 -6.92 -13.28
C GLY A 191 20.29 -5.65 -13.29
N ARG A 192 20.91 -4.54 -13.73
CA ARG A 192 20.27 -3.21 -13.86
C ARG A 192 19.62 -2.98 -15.23
N GLY A 193 19.45 -4.02 -16.04
CA GLY A 193 18.92 -3.89 -17.41
C GLY A 193 17.44 -3.48 -17.42
N ASP A 194 17.07 -2.59 -18.35
CA ASP A 194 15.68 -2.11 -18.53
C ASP A 194 14.70 -3.19 -19.00
N ASN A 195 15.21 -4.33 -19.48
CA ASN A 195 14.42 -5.49 -19.96
C ASN A 195 14.09 -6.52 -18.86
N ALA A 196 14.34 -6.23 -17.59
CA ALA A 196 13.94 -7.15 -16.52
C ALA A 196 12.40 -7.29 -16.48
N ALA A 197 11.89 -8.53 -16.41
CA ALA A 197 10.46 -8.79 -16.27
C ALA A 197 9.88 -8.06 -15.05
N SER A 198 8.57 -7.71 -15.09
CA SER A 198 7.87 -7.10 -13.96
C SER A 198 8.06 -7.94 -12.69
N ASP A 199 8.22 -7.29 -11.53
CA ASP A 199 8.20 -7.98 -10.23
C ASP A 199 6.79 -8.53 -9.92
N VAL A 200 5.77 -8.04 -10.64
CA VAL A 200 4.42 -8.59 -10.63
C VAL A 200 4.38 -9.81 -11.54
N ALA A 201 4.67 -10.96 -10.99
CA ALA A 201 4.65 -12.24 -11.71
C ALA A 201 3.70 -13.21 -11.02
N VAL A 202 2.95 -13.95 -11.83
CA VAL A 202 2.16 -15.09 -11.31
C VAL A 202 3.13 -16.23 -11.06
N PHE A 203 3.36 -16.54 -9.81
CA PHE A 203 4.16 -17.69 -9.41
C PHE A 203 3.36 -19.01 -9.56
N PRO A 204 4.03 -20.15 -9.76
CA PRO A 204 3.36 -21.44 -9.61
C PRO A 204 2.66 -21.53 -8.26
N PRO A 205 1.42 -22.07 -8.15
CA PRO A 205 0.62 -22.03 -6.92
C PRO A 205 1.32 -22.58 -5.68
N TRP A 206 2.17 -23.61 -5.83
CA TRP A 206 2.94 -24.16 -4.72
C TRP A 206 3.96 -23.18 -4.17
N LEU A 207 4.67 -22.45 -5.05
CA LEU A 207 5.67 -21.45 -4.65
C LEU A 207 5.01 -20.22 -4.05
N ASP A 208 3.92 -19.73 -4.66
CA ASP A 208 3.11 -18.65 -4.11
C ASP A 208 2.62 -18.96 -2.70
N GLY A 209 2.15 -20.20 -2.50
CA GLY A 209 1.72 -20.67 -1.19
C GLY A 209 2.85 -20.69 -0.15
N ILE A 210 4.05 -21.09 -0.51
CA ILE A 210 5.23 -21.08 0.38
C ILE A 210 5.58 -19.64 0.77
N LEU A 211 5.71 -18.74 -0.22
CA LEU A 211 6.06 -17.34 0.00
C LEU A 211 5.01 -16.64 0.89
N TYR A 212 3.73 -16.92 0.65
CA TYR A 212 2.65 -16.42 1.51
C TYR A 212 2.73 -16.95 2.94
N ARG A 213 3.05 -18.24 3.14
CA ARG A 213 3.22 -18.82 4.48
C ARG A 213 4.38 -18.18 5.24
N ILE A 214 5.52 -17.93 4.57
CA ILE A 214 6.68 -17.27 5.18
C ILE A 214 6.30 -15.87 5.65
N THR A 215 5.64 -15.06 4.81
CA THR A 215 5.20 -13.71 5.20
C THR A 215 4.10 -13.72 6.25
N SER A 216 3.26 -14.76 6.28
CA SER A 216 2.22 -14.95 7.30
C SER A 216 2.82 -15.35 8.65
N LEU A 217 3.89 -16.14 8.65
CA LEU A 217 4.65 -16.47 9.86
C LEU A 217 5.28 -15.20 10.46
N GLU A 218 5.94 -14.40 9.63
CA GLU A 218 6.52 -13.12 10.05
C GLU A 218 5.47 -12.22 10.74
N ARG A 219 4.26 -12.16 10.21
CA ARG A 219 3.17 -11.36 10.78
C ARG A 219 2.77 -11.76 12.21
N ARG A 220 3.01 -13.03 12.58
CA ARG A 220 2.70 -13.57 13.90
C ARG A 220 3.81 -13.38 14.93
N LEU A 221 4.98 -12.90 14.52
CA LEU A 221 6.09 -12.67 15.44
C LEU A 221 5.73 -11.58 16.45
N PRO A 222 6.02 -11.77 17.75
CA PRO A 222 5.70 -10.79 18.78
C PRO A 222 6.65 -9.57 18.77
N PHE A 223 7.67 -9.57 17.93
CA PHE A 223 8.67 -8.51 17.81
C PHE A 223 8.79 -8.01 16.37
N ALA A 224 9.26 -6.78 16.23
CA ALA A 224 9.55 -6.18 14.92
C ALA A 224 10.93 -6.60 14.44
N LEU A 225 11.02 -7.04 13.18
CA LEU A 225 12.30 -7.32 12.53
C LEU A 225 13.02 -6.02 12.16
N PRO A 226 14.38 -6.00 12.17
CA PRO A 226 15.17 -4.79 12.00
C PRO A 226 15.18 -4.23 10.57
N ALA A 227 14.88 -5.06 9.58
CA ALA A 227 14.89 -4.72 8.15
C ALA A 227 13.78 -5.48 7.43
N GLY A 228 13.34 -4.99 6.26
CA GLY A 228 12.33 -5.64 5.41
C GLY A 228 12.16 -4.95 4.07
N GLY A 229 11.51 -5.60 3.12
CA GLY A 229 11.28 -5.08 1.78
C GLY A 229 10.33 -3.89 1.71
N SER A 230 9.48 -3.73 2.73
CA SER A 230 8.49 -2.66 2.85
C SER A 230 8.40 -2.12 4.28
N VAL A 231 7.85 -0.92 4.42
CA VAL A 231 7.52 -0.27 5.70
C VAL A 231 6.01 -0.12 5.77
N LEU A 232 5.40 -0.67 6.83
CA LEU A 232 4.02 -0.40 7.20
C LEU A 232 4.01 0.55 8.40
N ALA A 233 3.31 1.66 8.27
CA ALA A 233 3.14 2.64 9.34
C ALA A 233 1.67 2.86 9.66
N THR A 234 1.37 3.08 10.93
CA THR A 234 0.08 3.58 11.41
C THR A 234 0.29 4.85 12.19
N ALA A 235 -0.62 5.79 12.04
CA ALA A 235 -0.61 7.07 12.75
C ALA A 235 -2.03 7.54 13.03
N VAL A 236 -2.19 8.53 13.90
CA VAL A 236 -3.50 9.08 14.29
C VAL A 236 -3.53 10.56 13.94
N ALA A 237 -4.63 11.02 13.34
CA ALA A 237 -4.91 12.44 13.18
C ALA A 237 -5.23 13.06 14.55
N PRO A 238 -4.63 14.19 14.93
CA PRO A 238 -4.86 14.84 16.23
C PRO A 238 -6.25 15.41 16.38
#